data_27c2a5dc7a2febdb2860bd1f5678648d
#
_entry.id   27c2a5dc7a2febdb2860bd1f5678648d
#
_cell.length_a   1.000
_cell.length_b   1.000
_cell.length_c   1.000
_cell.angle_alpha   90.00
_cell.angle_beta   90.00
_cell.angle_gamma   90.00
#
_symmetry.space_group_name_H-M   'P 1'
#
loop_
_entity.id
_entity.type
_entity.pdbx_description
1 polymer ?
#
loop_
_entity_poly.entity_id
_entity_poly.type
_entity_poly.pdbx_seq_one_letter_code
_entity_poly.pdbx_strand_id
1 'polypeptide(L)'
;MNVAVHLVNPIPAAEQSMVQCGNVKLATYRWGNPNGPTLLLVHGYPDNHEIWLPLINQLATDFQIIAYDVRGAGASDKPQHRRDYRLPLLADDLQAVILAHSPNQPVHLIAHDWGSIQSWEGVTEPRLQKHLASYTSVSGPCLDHVGYWMSRKRPWRQVLGQLLSSWYIAFFHLPFIPQLAWRHGMAKLWPRFLRQVEGIRPVRVSRTQSEDGQHGVKLYRANFIRSLLTPRQRHTQVPVQLVVLTRDRFVKAHLFDDLPRWAPKLWRREVAAGHWQLLAEPSQLAQWVREFVALQEAGENCAALQKAQVHHQNL
;
A
#
# COMPACT_ATOMS: atom_id res chain seq x y z
N MET A 1 36.93 8.67 -4.36
CA MET A 1 36.43 7.36 -3.94
C MET A 1 35.37 6.94 -4.93
N ASN A 2 35.68 5.97 -5.80
CA ASN A 2 34.72 5.43 -6.76
C ASN A 2 33.68 4.60 -6.00
N VAL A 3 32.48 5.11 -5.88
CA VAL A 3 31.33 4.30 -5.47
C VAL A 3 31.04 3.37 -6.64
N ALA A 4 31.37 2.10 -6.48
CA ALA A 4 31.01 1.06 -7.42
C ALA A 4 29.46 1.08 -7.58
N VAL A 5 29.02 1.46 -8.76
CA VAL A 5 27.64 1.25 -9.19
C VAL A 5 27.47 -0.27 -9.21
N HIS A 6 26.86 -0.84 -8.17
CA HIS A 6 26.42 -2.22 -8.22
C HIS A 6 25.52 -2.35 -9.43
N LEU A 7 25.98 -3.09 -10.43
CA LEU A 7 25.19 -3.52 -11.57
C LEU A 7 23.94 -4.21 -11.01
N VAL A 8 22.85 -3.49 -10.97
CA VAL A 8 21.54 -4.05 -10.63
C VAL A 8 21.25 -5.07 -11.72
N ASN A 9 21.21 -6.35 -11.36
CA ASN A 9 20.79 -7.38 -12.30
C ASN A 9 19.51 -6.93 -13.00
N PRO A 10 19.38 -7.13 -14.32
CA PRO A 10 18.16 -6.74 -15.01
C PRO A 10 16.97 -7.43 -14.33
N ILE A 11 15.94 -6.64 -14.02
CA ILE A 11 14.71 -7.17 -13.42
C ILE A 11 14.19 -8.27 -14.34
N PRO A 12 13.96 -9.49 -13.84
CA PRO A 12 13.43 -10.57 -14.66
C PRO A 12 12.16 -10.14 -15.37
N ALA A 13 11.94 -10.62 -16.59
CA ALA A 13 10.68 -10.36 -17.29
C ALA A 13 9.51 -10.92 -16.45
N ALA A 14 8.46 -10.11 -16.28
CA ALA A 14 7.27 -10.55 -15.59
C ALA A 14 6.48 -11.54 -16.45
N GLU A 15 5.92 -12.56 -15.85
CA GLU A 15 4.81 -13.30 -16.45
C GLU A 15 3.53 -12.50 -16.21
N GLN A 16 2.98 -11.92 -17.27
CA GLN A 16 1.76 -11.12 -17.22
C GLN A 16 0.53 -11.98 -17.50
N SER A 17 -0.53 -11.77 -16.72
CA SER A 17 -1.83 -12.40 -16.94
C SER A 17 -2.97 -11.44 -16.55
N MET A 18 -4.21 -11.83 -16.88
CA MET A 18 -5.39 -11.06 -16.54
C MET A 18 -6.29 -11.88 -15.61
N VAL A 19 -6.70 -11.28 -14.50
CA VAL A 19 -7.64 -11.89 -13.55
C VAL A 19 -8.99 -11.20 -13.66
N GLN A 20 -10.05 -11.98 -13.85
CA GLN A 20 -11.41 -11.46 -13.92
C GLN A 20 -11.99 -11.33 -12.50
N CYS A 21 -12.50 -10.13 -12.17
CA CYS A 21 -13.25 -9.86 -10.95
C CYS A 21 -14.56 -9.13 -11.29
N GLY A 22 -15.68 -9.84 -11.28
CA GLY A 22 -16.95 -9.30 -11.78
C GLY A 22 -16.80 -8.80 -13.22
N ASN A 23 -17.07 -7.52 -13.44
CA ASN A 23 -16.96 -6.87 -14.75
C ASN A 23 -15.61 -6.18 -14.99
N VAL A 24 -14.61 -6.42 -14.14
CA VAL A 24 -13.29 -5.78 -14.23
C VAL A 24 -12.22 -6.84 -14.47
N LYS A 25 -11.32 -6.58 -15.40
CA LYS A 25 -10.10 -7.36 -15.62
C LYS A 25 -8.93 -6.63 -14.96
N LEU A 26 -8.18 -7.37 -14.15
CA LEU A 26 -7.01 -6.87 -13.44
C LEU A 26 -5.75 -7.45 -14.08
N ALA A 27 -4.82 -6.59 -14.46
CA ALA A 27 -3.52 -7.00 -14.94
C ALA A 27 -2.66 -7.43 -13.75
N THR A 28 -2.18 -8.66 -13.79
CA THR A 28 -1.34 -9.26 -12.75
C THR A 28 0.01 -9.64 -13.34
N TYR A 29 1.03 -9.60 -12.51
CA TYR A 29 2.42 -9.82 -12.88
C TYR A 29 3.08 -10.73 -11.86
N ARG A 30 3.83 -11.73 -12.33
CA ARG A 30 4.52 -12.71 -11.49
C ARG A 30 6.01 -12.71 -11.75
N TRP A 31 6.80 -12.80 -10.66
CA TRP A 31 8.25 -12.93 -10.67
C TRP A 31 8.73 -13.92 -9.60
N GLY A 32 9.99 -14.28 -9.69
CA GLY A 32 10.75 -14.86 -8.61
C GLY A 32 10.67 -16.37 -8.49
N ASN A 33 10.89 -16.86 -7.27
CA ASN A 33 11.00 -18.29 -6.97
C ASN A 33 9.61 -18.91 -6.76
N PRO A 34 9.14 -19.79 -7.65
CA PRO A 34 7.80 -20.39 -7.54
C PRO A 34 7.63 -21.33 -6.34
N ASN A 35 8.76 -21.75 -5.72
CA ASN A 35 8.75 -22.61 -4.54
C ASN A 35 8.90 -21.84 -3.22
N GLY A 36 9.12 -20.53 -3.29
CA GLY A 36 9.20 -19.67 -2.10
C GLY A 36 7.83 -19.24 -1.57
N PRO A 37 7.77 -18.67 -0.36
CA PRO A 37 6.57 -18.06 0.15
C PRO A 37 6.04 -16.99 -0.81
N THR A 38 4.71 -16.86 -0.92
CA THR A 38 4.10 -15.93 -1.87
C THR A 38 3.93 -14.54 -1.27
N LEU A 39 4.52 -13.54 -1.90
CA LEU A 39 4.30 -12.11 -1.62
C LEU A 39 3.27 -11.55 -2.60
N LEU A 40 2.27 -10.83 -2.11
CA LEU A 40 1.33 -10.07 -2.92
C LEU A 40 1.53 -8.58 -2.67
N LEU A 41 1.87 -7.83 -3.72
CA LEU A 41 2.21 -6.41 -3.65
C LEU A 41 1.06 -5.56 -4.21
N VAL A 42 0.58 -4.57 -3.42
CA VAL A 42 -0.53 -3.68 -3.80
C VAL A 42 -0.07 -2.24 -3.78
N HIS A 43 -0.01 -1.62 -4.95
CA HIS A 43 0.42 -0.24 -5.12
C HIS A 43 -0.66 0.77 -4.73
N GLY A 44 -0.24 2.01 -4.49
CA GLY A 44 -1.11 3.13 -4.17
C GLY A 44 -1.36 4.10 -5.33
N TYR A 45 -1.71 5.32 -4.98
CA TYR A 45 -2.03 6.40 -5.88
C TYR A 45 -0.88 7.42 -5.93
N PRO A 46 -0.49 7.90 -7.07
CA PRO A 46 -1.01 7.66 -8.43
C PRO A 46 -0.17 6.62 -9.22
N ASP A 47 0.27 5.57 -8.54
CA ASP A 47 1.20 4.58 -9.05
C ASP A 47 0.50 3.39 -9.75
N ASN A 48 1.30 2.44 -10.23
CA ASN A 48 0.92 1.11 -10.66
C ASN A 48 1.97 0.09 -10.18
N HIS A 49 1.91 -1.19 -10.64
CA HIS A 49 2.82 -2.24 -10.18
C HIS A 49 4.31 -1.89 -10.33
N GLU A 50 4.68 -1.00 -11.27
CA GLU A 50 6.08 -0.63 -11.53
C GLU A 50 6.78 0.01 -10.33
N ILE A 51 6.02 0.58 -9.37
CA ILE A 51 6.58 1.14 -8.13
C ILE A 51 7.31 0.09 -7.30
N TRP A 52 6.94 -1.18 -7.43
CA TRP A 52 7.49 -2.31 -6.71
C TRP A 52 8.76 -2.90 -7.34
N LEU A 53 9.11 -2.54 -8.58
CA LEU A 53 10.24 -3.13 -9.29
C LEU A 53 11.57 -3.09 -8.52
N PRO A 54 11.93 -2.01 -7.80
CA PRO A 54 13.15 -2.01 -6.98
C PRO A 54 13.10 -3.05 -5.85
N LEU A 55 11.95 -3.23 -5.19
CA LEU A 55 11.75 -4.21 -4.13
C LEU A 55 11.74 -5.65 -4.69
N ILE A 56 11.06 -5.87 -5.81
CA ILE A 56 11.00 -7.15 -6.52
C ILE A 56 12.40 -7.63 -6.85
N ASN A 57 13.25 -6.75 -7.37
CA ASN A 57 14.63 -7.09 -7.71
C ASN A 57 15.46 -7.60 -6.51
N GLN A 58 15.12 -7.20 -5.30
CA GLN A 58 15.82 -7.66 -4.09
C GLN A 58 15.22 -8.95 -3.52
N LEU A 59 13.94 -9.23 -3.77
CA LEU A 59 13.21 -10.33 -3.13
C LEU A 59 12.96 -11.54 -4.03
N ALA A 60 13.13 -11.39 -5.35
CA ALA A 60 12.75 -12.42 -6.33
C ALA A 60 13.53 -13.74 -6.21
N THR A 61 14.71 -13.76 -5.59
CA THR A 61 15.46 -14.99 -5.34
C THR A 61 14.82 -15.86 -4.25
N ASP A 62 14.16 -15.23 -3.28
CA ASP A 62 13.68 -15.88 -2.07
C ASP A 62 12.18 -16.20 -2.15
N PHE A 63 11.43 -15.39 -2.90
CA PHE A 63 9.96 -15.38 -2.87
C PHE A 63 9.34 -15.54 -4.25
N GLN A 64 8.17 -16.16 -4.31
CA GLN A 64 7.24 -15.95 -5.39
C GLN A 64 6.57 -14.59 -5.19
N ILE A 65 6.66 -13.70 -6.17
CA ILE A 65 6.14 -12.35 -6.06
C ILE A 65 5.04 -12.12 -7.07
N ILE A 66 3.92 -11.63 -6.59
CA ILE A 66 2.77 -11.24 -7.40
C ILE A 66 2.53 -9.75 -7.14
N ALA A 67 2.37 -8.97 -8.20
CA ALA A 67 1.82 -7.63 -8.12
C ALA A 67 0.68 -7.50 -9.12
N TYR A 68 -0.23 -6.58 -8.87
CA TYR A 68 -1.28 -6.28 -9.83
C TYR A 68 -1.50 -4.78 -9.93
N ASP A 69 -1.95 -4.34 -11.09
CA ASP A 69 -2.47 -3.00 -11.25
C ASP A 69 -3.88 -2.95 -10.65
N VAL A 70 -4.11 -2.10 -9.66
CA VAL A 70 -5.45 -1.95 -9.09
C VAL A 70 -6.40 -1.40 -10.15
N ARG A 71 -7.71 -1.66 -10.00
CA ARG A 71 -8.69 -1.10 -10.95
C ARG A 71 -8.51 0.42 -11.11
N GLY A 72 -8.47 0.88 -12.34
CA GLY A 72 -8.23 2.29 -12.68
C GLY A 72 -6.77 2.65 -12.90
N ALA A 73 -5.83 1.72 -12.75
CA ALA A 73 -4.41 1.95 -12.95
C ALA A 73 -3.79 0.98 -13.95
N GLY A 74 -2.62 1.35 -14.48
CA GLY A 74 -1.78 0.54 -15.35
C GLY A 74 -2.54 -0.10 -16.51
N ALA A 75 -2.41 -1.42 -16.65
CA ALA A 75 -3.07 -2.21 -17.68
C ALA A 75 -4.41 -2.83 -17.24
N SER A 76 -4.85 -2.58 -16.01
CA SER A 76 -6.16 -2.99 -15.52
C SER A 76 -7.28 -2.13 -16.11
N ASP A 77 -8.51 -2.68 -16.11
CA ASP A 77 -9.70 -1.94 -16.52
C ASP A 77 -9.92 -0.67 -15.69
N LYS A 78 -10.46 0.36 -16.34
CA LYS A 78 -10.66 1.70 -15.80
C LYS A 78 -12.15 2.07 -15.73
N PRO A 79 -12.92 1.54 -14.73
CA PRO A 79 -14.34 1.82 -14.59
C PRO A 79 -14.63 3.33 -14.56
N GLN A 80 -15.76 3.73 -15.16
CA GLN A 80 -16.09 5.16 -15.28
C GLN A 80 -16.78 5.70 -14.04
N HIS A 81 -17.58 4.88 -13.34
CA HIS A 81 -18.36 5.34 -12.21
C HIS A 81 -17.56 5.27 -10.91
N ARG A 82 -17.66 6.32 -10.07
CA ARG A 82 -17.00 6.35 -8.76
C ARG A 82 -17.40 5.21 -7.83
N ARG A 83 -18.64 4.71 -7.94
CA ARG A 83 -19.15 3.59 -7.13
C ARG A 83 -18.35 2.30 -7.32
N ASP A 84 -17.73 2.16 -8.50
CA ASP A 84 -16.94 0.97 -8.85
C ASP A 84 -15.56 0.94 -8.14
N TYR A 85 -15.19 2.03 -7.44
CA TYR A 85 -13.96 2.17 -6.66
C TYR A 85 -14.19 2.09 -5.15
N ARG A 86 -15.33 1.57 -4.70
CA ARG A 86 -15.61 1.38 -3.27
C ARG A 86 -14.73 0.28 -2.67
N LEU A 87 -14.29 0.47 -1.43
CA LEU A 87 -13.40 -0.46 -0.72
C LEU A 87 -13.86 -1.93 -0.74
N PRO A 88 -15.15 -2.28 -0.55
CA PRO A 88 -15.58 -3.67 -0.65
C PRO A 88 -15.27 -4.32 -2.01
N LEU A 89 -15.42 -3.57 -3.12
CA LEU A 89 -15.09 -4.08 -4.45
C LEU A 89 -13.58 -4.24 -4.66
N LEU A 90 -12.77 -3.39 -4.01
CA LEU A 90 -11.31 -3.52 -4.02
C LEU A 90 -10.84 -4.72 -3.18
N ALA A 91 -11.59 -5.06 -2.12
CA ALA A 91 -11.38 -6.31 -1.38
C ALA A 91 -11.75 -7.54 -2.21
N ASP A 92 -12.80 -7.47 -3.04
CA ASP A 92 -13.14 -8.53 -4.00
C ASP A 92 -12.03 -8.70 -5.05
N ASP A 93 -11.44 -7.61 -5.55
CA ASP A 93 -10.28 -7.66 -6.44
C ASP A 93 -9.09 -8.37 -5.78
N LEU A 94 -8.76 -7.98 -4.56
CA LEU A 94 -7.69 -8.60 -3.79
C LEU A 94 -7.92 -10.11 -3.66
N GLN A 95 -9.15 -10.52 -3.31
CA GLN A 95 -9.52 -11.94 -3.22
C GLN A 95 -9.38 -12.67 -4.55
N ALA A 96 -9.85 -12.07 -5.64
CA ALA A 96 -9.76 -12.67 -6.97
C ALA A 96 -8.30 -12.91 -7.37
N VAL A 97 -7.42 -11.94 -7.13
CA VAL A 97 -5.98 -12.07 -7.41
C VAL A 97 -5.33 -13.16 -6.54
N ILE A 98 -5.64 -13.21 -5.24
CA ILE A 98 -5.12 -14.27 -4.35
C ILE A 98 -5.55 -15.65 -4.87
N LEU A 99 -6.84 -15.85 -5.13
CA LEU A 99 -7.36 -17.14 -5.57
C LEU A 99 -6.84 -17.58 -6.95
N ALA A 100 -6.53 -16.62 -7.83
CA ALA A 100 -5.97 -16.93 -9.15
C ALA A 100 -4.50 -17.40 -9.08
N HIS A 101 -3.72 -16.87 -8.12
CA HIS A 101 -2.28 -17.10 -8.07
C HIS A 101 -1.80 -17.96 -6.90
N SER A 102 -2.56 -18.02 -5.81
CA SER A 102 -2.24 -18.78 -4.60
C SER A 102 -3.51 -19.37 -3.94
N PRO A 103 -4.25 -20.25 -4.65
CA PRO A 103 -5.54 -20.73 -4.17
C PRO A 103 -5.44 -21.59 -2.90
N ASN A 104 -4.31 -22.27 -2.69
CA ASN A 104 -4.12 -23.28 -1.65
C ASN A 104 -3.20 -22.81 -0.51
N GLN A 105 -2.54 -21.69 -0.66
CA GLN A 105 -1.58 -21.18 0.33
C GLN A 105 -1.92 -19.71 0.65
N PRO A 106 -1.89 -19.31 1.92
CA PRO A 106 -2.05 -17.91 2.28
C PRO A 106 -0.86 -17.10 1.79
N VAL A 107 -1.10 -15.82 1.48
CA VAL A 107 -0.08 -14.91 0.97
C VAL A 107 0.39 -13.91 2.04
N HIS A 108 1.64 -13.45 1.93
CA HIS A 108 2.13 -12.30 2.67
C HIS A 108 1.80 -11.03 1.87
N LEU A 109 0.85 -10.26 2.37
CA LEU A 109 0.40 -9.03 1.72
C LEU A 109 1.29 -7.86 2.08
N ILE A 110 1.76 -7.11 1.08
CA ILE A 110 2.56 -5.89 1.25
C ILE A 110 1.89 -4.78 0.45
N ALA A 111 1.58 -3.68 1.11
CA ALA A 111 0.84 -2.63 0.44
C ALA A 111 1.28 -1.23 0.87
N HIS A 112 1.22 -0.28 -0.05
CA HIS A 112 1.62 1.10 0.15
C HIS A 112 0.50 2.08 -0.22
N ASP A 113 0.36 3.17 0.55
CA ASP A 113 -0.57 4.27 0.30
C ASP A 113 -2.02 3.79 0.10
N TRP A 114 -2.69 4.12 -1.02
CA TRP A 114 -4.03 3.61 -1.34
C TRP A 114 -4.07 2.08 -1.47
N GLY A 115 -2.97 1.45 -1.86
CA GLY A 115 -2.83 0.00 -1.81
C GLY A 115 -2.99 -0.51 -0.38
N SER A 116 -2.35 0.16 0.59
CA SER A 116 -2.53 -0.18 2.01
C SER A 116 -3.93 0.16 2.51
N ILE A 117 -4.47 1.33 2.19
CA ILE A 117 -5.84 1.73 2.57
C ILE A 117 -6.87 0.69 2.12
N GLN A 118 -6.82 0.26 0.86
CA GLN A 118 -7.76 -0.73 0.34
C GLN A 118 -7.52 -2.13 0.90
N SER A 119 -6.26 -2.49 1.15
CA SER A 119 -5.90 -3.78 1.73
C SER A 119 -6.47 -3.95 3.14
N TRP A 120 -6.58 -2.88 3.93
CA TRP A 120 -7.25 -2.94 5.24
C TRP A 120 -8.71 -3.43 5.15
N GLU A 121 -9.43 -3.13 4.05
CA GLU A 121 -10.77 -3.69 3.83
C GLU A 121 -10.71 -5.22 3.79
N GLY A 122 -9.78 -5.80 3.03
CA GLY A 122 -9.59 -7.26 2.94
C GLY A 122 -9.02 -7.87 4.23
N VAL A 123 -8.02 -7.25 4.84
CA VAL A 123 -7.35 -7.73 6.06
C VAL A 123 -8.31 -7.80 7.25
N THR A 124 -9.31 -6.94 7.29
CA THR A 124 -10.33 -6.90 8.35
C THR A 124 -11.62 -7.65 7.98
N GLU A 125 -11.71 -8.20 6.75
CA GLU A 125 -12.86 -8.98 6.29
C GLU A 125 -12.67 -10.47 6.63
N PRO A 126 -13.53 -11.08 7.46
CA PRO A 126 -13.33 -12.46 7.93
C PRO A 126 -13.11 -13.49 6.81
N ARG A 127 -13.79 -13.32 5.66
CA ARG A 127 -13.67 -14.23 4.51
C ARG A 127 -12.27 -14.22 3.86
N LEU A 128 -11.53 -13.09 3.96
CA LEU A 128 -10.19 -12.96 3.38
C LEU A 128 -9.07 -13.32 4.36
N GLN A 129 -9.28 -13.20 5.66
CA GLN A 129 -8.21 -13.43 6.65
C GLN A 129 -7.54 -14.79 6.53
N LYS A 130 -8.30 -15.85 6.18
CA LYS A 130 -7.76 -17.21 5.97
C LYS A 130 -6.79 -17.33 4.79
N HIS A 131 -6.80 -16.36 3.87
CA HIS A 131 -5.93 -16.32 2.71
C HIS A 131 -4.70 -15.43 2.93
N LEU A 132 -4.53 -14.87 4.13
CA LEU A 132 -3.46 -13.94 4.48
C LEU A 132 -2.61 -14.52 5.59
N ALA A 133 -1.34 -14.82 5.30
CA ALA A 133 -0.35 -15.25 6.29
C ALA A 133 0.09 -14.07 7.16
N SER A 134 0.30 -12.90 6.53
CA SER A 134 0.65 -11.66 7.21
C SER A 134 0.32 -10.44 6.35
N TYR A 135 0.38 -9.26 6.96
CA TYR A 135 0.17 -7.99 6.28
C TYR A 135 1.24 -6.96 6.66
N THR A 136 1.97 -6.45 5.68
CA THR A 136 2.88 -5.30 5.83
C THR A 136 2.21 -4.05 5.25
N SER A 137 1.81 -3.14 6.14
CA SER A 137 1.16 -1.86 5.82
C SER A 137 2.19 -0.75 5.79
N VAL A 138 2.38 -0.10 4.65
CA VAL A 138 3.30 1.03 4.48
C VAL A 138 2.51 2.29 4.16
N SER A 139 2.54 3.25 5.07
CA SER A 139 1.98 4.61 4.85
C SER A 139 0.55 4.67 4.30
N GLY A 140 -0.33 3.80 4.77
CA GLY A 140 -1.76 3.79 4.38
C GLY A 140 -2.65 3.26 5.51
N PRO A 141 -3.33 4.12 6.29
CA PRO A 141 -4.17 3.71 7.40
C PRO A 141 -5.52 3.17 6.92
N CYS A 142 -6.15 2.33 7.73
CA CYS A 142 -7.57 2.02 7.56
C CYS A 142 -8.42 3.28 7.75
N LEU A 143 -9.23 3.64 6.77
CA LEU A 143 -10.06 4.86 6.83
C LEU A 143 -11.07 4.82 7.98
N ASP A 144 -11.62 3.65 8.29
CA ASP A 144 -12.53 3.49 9.44
C ASP A 144 -11.79 3.77 10.77
N HIS A 145 -10.54 3.28 10.92
CA HIS A 145 -9.72 3.58 12.11
C HIS A 145 -9.41 5.07 12.22
N VAL A 146 -9.13 5.74 11.09
CA VAL A 146 -8.95 7.21 11.06
C VAL A 146 -10.23 7.92 11.48
N GLY A 147 -11.40 7.47 11.03
CA GLY A 147 -12.70 8.00 11.46
C GLY A 147 -12.88 7.90 12.98
N TYR A 148 -12.57 6.75 13.57
CA TYR A 148 -12.58 6.58 15.03
C TYR A 148 -11.52 7.45 15.72
N TRP A 149 -10.33 7.57 15.16
CA TRP A 149 -9.29 8.45 15.69
C TRP A 149 -9.78 9.91 15.74
N MET A 150 -10.43 10.39 14.67
CA MET A 150 -10.97 11.75 14.58
C MET A 150 -12.16 12.00 15.52
N SER A 151 -12.99 10.99 15.80
CA SER A 151 -14.16 11.11 16.67
C SER A 151 -13.82 11.24 18.16
N ARG A 152 -12.57 10.99 18.55
CA ARG A 152 -12.09 11.07 19.94
C ARG A 152 -11.54 12.45 20.23
N LYS A 153 -11.52 12.80 21.54
CA LYS A 153 -10.82 14.00 22.00
C LYS A 153 -9.32 13.88 21.73
N ARG A 154 -8.82 14.64 20.78
CA ARG A 154 -7.41 14.70 20.37
C ARG A 154 -6.86 16.11 20.62
N PRO A 155 -5.53 16.24 20.86
CA PRO A 155 -4.90 17.55 20.87
C PRO A 155 -5.21 18.30 19.56
N TRP A 156 -5.76 19.49 19.63
CA TRP A 156 -6.17 20.27 18.46
C TRP A 156 -5.04 20.46 17.43
N ARG A 157 -3.79 20.52 17.88
CA ARG A 157 -2.60 20.62 17.01
C ARG A 157 -2.43 19.40 16.11
N GLN A 158 -2.72 18.19 16.61
CA GLN A 158 -2.66 16.96 15.81
C GLN A 158 -3.76 16.96 14.73
N VAL A 159 -4.98 17.35 15.13
CA VAL A 159 -6.12 17.43 14.20
C VAL A 159 -5.85 18.48 13.12
N LEU A 160 -5.41 19.68 13.51
CA LEU A 160 -5.07 20.75 12.56
C LEU A 160 -3.92 20.33 11.63
N GLY A 161 -2.86 19.74 12.18
CA GLY A 161 -1.73 19.24 11.40
C GLY A 161 -2.14 18.20 10.36
N GLN A 162 -3.06 17.29 10.72
CA GLN A 162 -3.60 16.30 9.78
C GLN A 162 -4.47 16.97 8.71
N LEU A 163 -5.36 17.89 9.09
CA LEU A 163 -6.20 18.61 8.12
C LEU A 163 -5.36 19.39 7.11
N LEU A 164 -4.32 20.09 7.58
CA LEU A 164 -3.38 20.79 6.69
C LEU A 164 -2.61 19.84 5.77
N SER A 165 -2.24 18.65 6.24
CA SER A 165 -1.60 17.62 5.41
C SER A 165 -2.56 17.01 4.40
N SER A 166 -3.86 17.05 4.66
CA SER A 166 -4.92 16.43 3.88
C SER A 166 -5.64 17.38 2.91
N TRP A 167 -5.13 18.60 2.71
CA TRP A 167 -5.75 19.61 1.82
C TRP A 167 -6.03 19.09 0.41
N TYR A 168 -5.15 18.21 -0.11
CA TYR A 168 -5.28 17.61 -1.43
C TYR A 168 -6.51 16.71 -1.56
N ILE A 169 -7.02 16.17 -0.45
CA ILE A 169 -8.27 15.38 -0.44
C ILE A 169 -9.44 16.26 -0.87
N ALA A 170 -9.53 17.49 -0.32
CA ALA A 170 -10.55 18.46 -0.75
C ALA A 170 -10.39 18.81 -2.22
N PHE A 171 -9.16 19.02 -2.70
CA PHE A 171 -8.88 19.25 -4.12
C PHE A 171 -9.39 18.07 -4.98
N PHE A 172 -9.15 16.81 -4.59
CA PHE A 172 -9.62 15.65 -5.35
C PHE A 172 -11.15 15.47 -5.34
N HIS A 173 -11.88 16.14 -4.46
CA HIS A 173 -13.34 16.15 -4.48
C HIS A 173 -13.93 17.17 -5.45
N LEU A 174 -13.15 18.13 -5.94
CA LEU A 174 -13.62 19.11 -6.95
C LEU A 174 -13.98 18.39 -8.25
N PRO A 175 -15.13 18.72 -8.88
CA PRO A 175 -15.56 18.09 -10.13
C PRO A 175 -14.59 18.48 -11.27
N PHE A 176 -14.18 17.52 -12.09
CA PHE A 176 -13.36 17.64 -13.30
C PHE A 176 -11.96 18.24 -13.13
N ILE A 177 -11.73 19.15 -12.18
CA ILE A 177 -10.47 19.90 -12.01
C ILE A 177 -9.27 18.95 -11.76
N PRO A 178 -9.30 17.98 -10.84
CA PRO A 178 -8.17 17.09 -10.61
C PRO A 178 -7.83 16.23 -11.83
N GLN A 179 -8.83 15.76 -12.56
CA GLN A 179 -8.62 14.96 -13.77
C GLN A 179 -7.94 15.80 -14.87
N LEU A 180 -8.40 17.05 -15.09
CA LEU A 180 -7.77 17.98 -16.02
C LEU A 180 -6.35 18.34 -15.59
N ALA A 181 -6.14 18.56 -14.28
CA ALA A 181 -4.81 18.82 -13.74
C ALA A 181 -3.83 17.66 -14.01
N TRP A 182 -4.26 16.41 -13.82
CA TRP A 182 -3.46 15.23 -14.18
C TRP A 182 -3.19 15.17 -15.68
N ARG A 183 -4.22 15.34 -16.50
CA ARG A 183 -4.11 15.26 -17.95
C ARG A 183 -3.15 16.28 -18.54
N HIS A 184 -3.12 17.52 -18.03
CA HIS A 184 -2.40 18.62 -18.66
C HIS A 184 -1.14 19.09 -17.92
N GLY A 185 -1.01 18.80 -16.61
CA GLY A 185 0.07 19.37 -15.79
C GLY A 185 0.71 18.42 -14.79
N MET A 186 -0.07 17.84 -13.86
CA MET A 186 0.47 17.09 -12.73
C MET A 186 1.36 15.92 -13.17
N ALA A 187 0.97 15.15 -14.19
CA ALA A 187 1.78 14.06 -14.70
C ALA A 187 3.16 14.53 -15.22
N LYS A 188 3.23 15.69 -15.84
CA LYS A 188 4.49 16.29 -16.31
C LYS A 188 5.38 16.80 -15.18
N LEU A 189 4.75 17.28 -14.09
CA LEU A 189 5.44 17.79 -12.91
C LEU A 189 5.80 16.70 -11.92
N TRP A 190 5.17 15.52 -12.01
CA TRP A 190 5.35 14.41 -11.09
C TRP A 190 6.82 13.99 -10.89
N PRO A 191 7.64 13.84 -11.93
CA PRO A 191 9.06 13.54 -11.77
C PRO A 191 9.84 14.61 -11.00
N ARG A 192 9.45 15.89 -11.15
CA ARG A 192 10.06 16.99 -10.39
C ARG A 192 9.68 16.93 -8.92
N PHE A 193 8.40 16.64 -8.64
CA PHE A 193 7.91 16.45 -7.27
C PHE A 193 8.67 15.31 -6.57
N LEU A 194 8.75 14.13 -7.16
CA LEU A 194 9.48 12.99 -6.59
C LEU A 194 10.95 13.32 -6.32
N ARG A 195 11.59 14.06 -7.22
CA ARG A 195 13.00 14.45 -7.09
C ARG A 195 13.24 15.51 -6.04
N GLN A 196 12.42 16.57 -6.01
CA GLN A 196 12.65 17.76 -5.18
C GLN A 196 12.03 17.61 -3.79
N VAL A 197 10.87 16.96 -3.68
CA VAL A 197 10.10 16.85 -2.44
C VAL A 197 10.40 15.55 -1.71
N GLU A 198 10.49 14.45 -2.46
CA GLU A 198 10.74 13.11 -1.90
C GLU A 198 12.23 12.70 -1.95
N GLY A 199 13.08 13.45 -2.68
CA GLY A 199 14.52 13.19 -2.74
C GLY A 199 14.92 11.97 -3.58
N ILE A 200 14.01 11.43 -4.40
CA ILE A 200 14.20 10.17 -5.14
C ILE A 200 15.06 10.38 -6.38
N ARG A 201 16.08 9.54 -6.56
CA ARG A 201 16.95 9.51 -7.75
C ARG A 201 17.47 8.10 -7.99
N PRO A 202 17.33 7.51 -9.20
CA PRO A 202 16.60 8.03 -10.36
C PRO A 202 15.08 7.97 -10.16
N VAL A 203 14.35 8.87 -10.79
CA VAL A 203 12.88 8.84 -10.80
C VAL A 203 12.40 7.95 -11.93
N ARG A 204 11.58 6.95 -11.61
CA ARG A 204 10.81 6.17 -12.58
C ARG A 204 9.39 6.72 -12.62
N VAL A 205 8.85 6.88 -13.81
CA VAL A 205 7.48 7.32 -14.04
C VAL A 205 6.84 6.40 -15.06
N SER A 206 5.71 5.86 -14.73
CA SER A 206 4.96 4.99 -15.62
C SER A 206 4.44 5.74 -16.85
N ARG A 207 4.32 5.04 -17.98
CA ARG A 207 3.69 5.57 -19.20
C ARG A 207 2.21 5.91 -19.00
N THR A 208 1.54 5.21 -18.07
CA THR A 208 0.13 5.42 -17.73
C THR A 208 -0.10 6.46 -16.64
N GLN A 209 0.95 7.09 -16.10
CA GLN A 209 0.91 8.03 -14.96
C GLN A 209 -0.22 9.05 -15.03
N SER A 210 -0.47 9.62 -16.21
CA SER A 210 -1.54 10.61 -16.40
C SER A 210 -2.93 9.99 -16.23
N GLU A 211 -3.14 8.80 -16.78
CA GLU A 211 -4.40 8.07 -16.69
C GLU A 211 -4.62 7.54 -15.27
N ASP A 212 -3.57 6.96 -14.67
CA ASP A 212 -3.57 6.43 -13.32
C ASP A 212 -3.97 7.53 -12.32
N GLY A 213 -3.40 8.74 -12.48
CA GLY A 213 -3.78 9.90 -11.71
C GLY A 213 -5.23 10.33 -11.92
N GLN A 214 -5.72 10.37 -13.17
CA GLN A 214 -7.10 10.76 -13.48
C GLN A 214 -8.13 9.78 -12.90
N HIS A 215 -7.89 8.48 -13.06
CA HIS A 215 -8.84 7.45 -12.61
C HIS A 215 -8.79 7.25 -11.09
N GLY A 216 -7.60 7.29 -10.48
CA GLY A 216 -7.40 7.09 -9.05
C GLY A 216 -8.04 8.17 -8.15
N VAL A 217 -8.34 9.36 -8.68
CA VAL A 217 -9.16 10.37 -7.97
C VAL A 217 -10.50 9.80 -7.50
N LYS A 218 -11.03 8.80 -8.19
CA LYS A 218 -12.30 8.14 -7.83
C LYS A 218 -12.19 7.35 -6.52
N LEU A 219 -11.01 6.86 -6.15
CA LEU A 219 -10.75 6.20 -4.86
C LEU A 219 -11.09 7.15 -3.70
N TYR A 220 -10.61 8.39 -3.76
CA TYR A 220 -10.90 9.42 -2.76
C TYR A 220 -12.40 9.72 -2.69
N ARG A 221 -13.01 10.01 -3.82
CA ARG A 221 -14.43 10.40 -3.91
C ARG A 221 -15.40 9.29 -3.50
N ALA A 222 -15.00 8.02 -3.69
CA ALA A 222 -15.85 6.88 -3.35
C ALA A 222 -15.85 6.54 -1.86
N ASN A 223 -14.75 6.86 -1.14
CA ASN A 223 -14.49 6.23 0.15
C ASN A 223 -14.27 7.21 1.31
N PHE A 224 -13.51 8.31 1.12
CA PHE A 224 -13.06 9.13 2.24
C PHE A 224 -14.20 9.63 3.13
N ILE A 225 -15.11 10.41 2.57
CA ILE A 225 -16.18 11.06 3.36
C ILE A 225 -17.01 10.02 4.11
N ARG A 226 -17.38 8.93 3.43
CA ARG A 226 -18.21 7.88 4.02
C ARG A 226 -17.50 7.20 5.20
N SER A 227 -16.28 6.75 5.02
CA SER A 227 -15.55 6.01 6.05
C SER A 227 -15.20 6.89 7.25
N LEU A 228 -14.94 8.19 7.04
CA LEU A 228 -14.64 9.10 8.14
C LEU A 228 -15.89 9.49 8.95
N LEU A 229 -17.06 9.66 8.29
CA LEU A 229 -18.29 10.07 8.97
C LEU A 229 -19.06 8.90 9.60
N THR A 230 -18.96 7.71 9.02
CA THR A 230 -19.64 6.50 9.52
C THR A 230 -18.65 5.34 9.64
N PRO A 231 -17.66 5.45 10.54
CA PRO A 231 -16.61 4.44 10.66
C PRO A 231 -17.17 3.14 11.22
N ARG A 232 -16.70 2.01 10.66
CA ARG A 232 -17.05 0.65 11.08
C ARG A 232 -15.96 0.12 12.02
N GLN A 233 -16.35 -0.72 12.97
CA GLN A 233 -15.38 -1.44 13.80
C GLN A 233 -14.71 -2.52 12.95
N ARG A 234 -13.41 -2.33 12.68
CA ARG A 234 -12.64 -3.19 11.78
C ARG A 234 -11.49 -3.85 12.54
N HIS A 235 -11.66 -5.14 12.86
CA HIS A 235 -10.68 -5.92 13.58
C HIS A 235 -10.02 -6.96 12.68
N THR A 236 -8.77 -7.32 12.99
CA THR A 236 -8.08 -8.41 12.31
C THR A 236 -7.30 -9.28 13.28
N GLN A 237 -7.21 -10.58 12.97
CA GLN A 237 -6.32 -11.53 13.61
C GLN A 237 -5.08 -11.84 12.76
N VAL A 238 -5.03 -11.31 11.55
CA VAL A 238 -3.85 -11.40 10.67
C VAL A 238 -2.68 -10.67 11.35
N PRO A 239 -1.48 -11.26 11.43
CA PRO A 239 -0.29 -10.58 11.90
C PRO A 239 0.01 -9.35 11.04
N VAL A 240 0.19 -8.18 11.68
CA VAL A 240 0.42 -6.91 10.98
C VAL A 240 1.79 -6.35 11.29
N GLN A 241 2.59 -6.09 10.26
CA GLN A 241 3.76 -5.23 10.33
C GLN A 241 3.39 -3.83 9.82
N LEU A 242 3.34 -2.86 10.72
CA LEU A 242 3.13 -1.46 10.37
C LEU A 242 4.46 -0.77 10.15
N VAL A 243 4.66 -0.19 8.97
CA VAL A 243 5.82 0.63 8.64
C VAL A 243 5.40 2.10 8.58
N VAL A 244 5.88 2.88 9.55
CA VAL A 244 5.58 4.31 9.69
C VAL A 244 6.73 5.12 9.11
N LEU A 245 6.43 5.95 8.13
CA LEU A 245 7.37 6.87 7.49
C LEU A 245 7.29 8.22 8.25
N THR A 246 8.27 8.52 9.10
CA THR A 246 8.18 9.67 10.03
C THR A 246 8.32 11.04 9.36
N ARG A 247 8.83 11.08 8.12
CA ARG A 247 8.90 12.29 7.28
C ARG A 247 7.78 12.37 6.24
N ASP A 248 6.81 11.44 6.30
CA ASP A 248 5.66 11.45 5.42
C ASP A 248 4.86 12.76 5.55
N ARG A 249 4.59 13.37 4.40
CA ARG A 249 3.85 14.64 4.33
C ARG A 249 2.34 14.45 4.30
N PHE A 250 1.86 13.25 3.93
CA PHE A 250 0.46 12.91 3.69
C PHE A 250 -0.16 12.17 4.88
N VAL A 251 0.54 11.15 5.38
CA VAL A 251 0.08 10.26 6.44
C VAL A 251 0.93 10.45 7.68
N LYS A 252 0.36 11.06 8.71
CA LYS A 252 1.08 11.33 9.97
C LYS A 252 1.08 10.11 10.88
N ALA A 253 2.19 9.91 11.59
CA ALA A 253 2.42 8.76 12.49
C ALA A 253 1.30 8.56 13.53
N HIS A 254 0.72 9.65 14.04
CA HIS A 254 -0.33 9.60 15.06
C HIS A 254 -1.66 8.99 14.57
N LEU A 255 -1.88 8.86 13.27
CA LEU A 255 -3.06 8.17 12.73
C LEU A 255 -3.07 6.67 13.03
N PHE A 256 -1.92 6.12 13.42
CA PHE A 256 -1.75 4.72 13.76
C PHE A 256 -1.73 4.43 15.27
N ASP A 257 -1.88 5.45 16.12
CA ASP A 257 -1.73 5.29 17.58
C ASP A 257 -2.80 4.36 18.19
N ASP A 258 -4.01 4.34 17.61
CA ASP A 258 -5.09 3.45 18.05
C ASP A 258 -5.06 2.04 17.40
N LEU A 259 -4.10 1.78 16.49
CA LEU A 259 -4.06 0.53 15.73
C LEU A 259 -3.99 -0.74 16.60
N PRO A 260 -3.28 -0.76 17.75
CA PRO A 260 -3.23 -1.94 18.62
C PRO A 260 -4.61 -2.45 19.06
N ARG A 261 -5.62 -1.57 19.12
CA ARG A 261 -7.01 -1.95 19.47
C ARG A 261 -7.69 -2.79 18.41
N TRP A 262 -7.26 -2.65 17.16
CA TRP A 262 -7.88 -3.24 15.98
C TRP A 262 -7.10 -4.45 15.46
N ALA A 263 -5.78 -4.44 15.68
CA ALA A 263 -4.83 -5.46 15.25
C ALA A 263 -3.97 -5.91 16.44
N PRO A 264 -4.40 -6.92 17.21
CA PRO A 264 -3.68 -7.35 18.42
C PRO A 264 -2.30 -7.95 18.14
N LYS A 265 -2.08 -8.53 16.94
CA LYS A 265 -0.79 -9.06 16.51
C LYS A 265 -0.07 -8.01 15.68
N LEU A 266 0.54 -7.02 16.35
CA LEU A 266 1.12 -5.84 15.70
C LEU A 266 2.62 -5.70 15.97
N TRP A 267 3.37 -5.46 14.91
CA TRP A 267 4.78 -5.04 14.92
C TRP A 267 4.86 -3.65 14.28
N ARG A 268 5.39 -2.66 15.01
CA ARG A 268 5.54 -1.28 14.53
C ARG A 268 7.00 -0.97 14.26
N ARG A 269 7.32 -0.58 13.03
CA ARG A 269 8.64 -0.11 12.62
C ARG A 269 8.54 1.33 12.14
N GLU A 270 9.54 2.12 12.47
CA GLU A 270 9.60 3.53 12.09
C GLU A 270 10.89 3.81 11.33
N VAL A 271 10.78 4.61 10.27
CA VAL A 271 11.93 5.05 9.49
C VAL A 271 11.78 6.51 9.07
N ALA A 272 12.90 7.24 9.09
CA ALA A 272 12.95 8.65 8.69
C ALA A 272 12.99 8.78 7.16
N ALA A 273 11.90 8.40 6.50
CA ALA A 273 11.73 8.44 5.05
C ALA A 273 10.49 9.27 4.66
N GLY A 274 10.49 9.82 3.45
CA GLY A 274 9.33 10.40 2.79
C GLY A 274 8.39 9.33 2.25
N HIS A 275 7.25 9.74 1.68
CA HIS A 275 6.15 8.84 1.31
C HIS A 275 6.57 7.75 0.32
N TRP A 276 7.32 8.07 -0.74
CA TRP A 276 7.80 7.13 -1.77
C TRP A 276 9.25 6.67 -1.57
N GLN A 277 10.01 7.30 -0.69
CA GLN A 277 11.45 7.08 -0.58
C GLN A 277 11.80 5.63 -0.23
N LEU A 278 11.05 5.01 0.68
CA LEU A 278 11.30 3.62 1.10
C LEU A 278 11.12 2.61 -0.03
N LEU A 279 10.27 2.93 -1.01
CA LEU A 279 10.05 2.06 -2.18
C LEU A 279 11.12 2.27 -3.26
N ALA A 280 11.63 3.49 -3.37
CA ALA A 280 12.72 3.82 -4.30
C ALA A 280 14.06 3.23 -3.85
N GLU A 281 14.29 3.19 -2.52
CA GLU A 281 15.47 2.64 -1.86
C GLU A 281 15.06 1.51 -0.92
N PRO A 282 14.68 0.32 -1.45
CA PRO A 282 13.89 -0.67 -0.72
C PRO A 282 14.69 -1.61 0.19
N SER A 283 16.02 -1.44 0.34
CA SER A 283 16.87 -2.39 1.09
C SER A 283 16.38 -2.61 2.52
N GLN A 284 15.96 -1.54 3.19
CA GLN A 284 15.40 -1.64 4.53
C GLN A 284 14.04 -2.35 4.54
N LEU A 285 13.18 -2.06 3.58
CA LEU A 285 11.88 -2.72 3.46
C LEU A 285 12.07 -4.20 3.10
N ALA A 286 12.97 -4.52 2.18
CA ALA A 286 13.29 -5.91 1.80
C ALA A 286 13.77 -6.73 3.00
N GLN A 287 14.66 -6.16 3.82
CA GLN A 287 15.09 -6.80 5.06
C GLN A 287 13.91 -7.05 6.00
N TRP A 288 13.08 -6.05 6.23
CA TRP A 288 11.93 -6.16 7.14
C TRP A 288 10.87 -7.16 6.64
N VAL A 289 10.68 -7.26 5.33
CA VAL A 289 9.82 -8.28 4.73
C VAL A 289 10.38 -9.68 4.99
N ARG A 290 11.68 -9.93 4.74
CA ARG A 290 12.30 -11.22 5.03
C ARG A 290 12.17 -11.63 6.50
N GLU A 291 12.50 -10.71 7.41
CA GLU A 291 12.39 -10.95 8.85
C GLU A 291 10.96 -11.30 9.26
N PHE A 292 9.96 -10.56 8.74
CA PHE A 292 8.57 -10.74 9.13
C PHE A 292 7.98 -12.01 8.53
N VAL A 293 8.31 -12.35 7.29
CA VAL A 293 7.91 -13.62 6.67
C VAL A 293 8.53 -14.80 7.41
N ALA A 294 9.83 -14.76 7.72
CA ALA A 294 10.52 -15.84 8.46
C ALA A 294 9.89 -16.06 9.84
N LEU A 295 9.45 -14.99 10.52
CA LEU A 295 8.70 -15.11 11.77
C LEU A 295 7.37 -15.86 11.58
N GLN A 296 6.63 -15.57 10.51
CA GLN A 296 5.32 -16.17 10.29
C GLN A 296 5.40 -17.62 9.78
N GLU A 297 6.39 -17.93 8.96
CA GLU A 297 6.56 -19.26 8.35
C GLU A 297 7.31 -20.24 9.27
N ALA A 298 8.38 -19.78 9.93
CA ALA A 298 9.29 -20.66 10.69
C ALA A 298 9.35 -20.33 12.20
N GLY A 299 8.64 -19.29 12.66
CA GLY A 299 8.72 -18.82 14.05
C GLY A 299 10.06 -18.12 14.38
N GLU A 300 10.83 -17.73 13.39
CA GLU A 300 12.13 -17.07 13.56
C GLU A 300 11.95 -15.63 14.05
N ASN A 301 12.14 -15.40 15.34
CA ASN A 301 11.93 -14.11 15.97
C ASN A 301 13.27 -13.43 16.29
N CYS A 302 13.73 -12.55 15.42
CA CYS A 302 14.95 -11.80 15.62
C CYS A 302 14.78 -10.64 16.64
N ALA A 303 15.89 -10.17 17.22
CA ALA A 303 15.86 -9.07 18.21
C ALA A 303 15.18 -7.79 17.69
N ALA A 304 15.32 -7.48 16.40
CA ALA A 304 14.67 -6.33 15.78
C ALA A 304 13.14 -6.47 15.74
N LEU A 305 12.61 -7.68 15.51
CA LEU A 305 11.18 -7.98 15.55
C LEU A 305 10.64 -7.96 16.97
N GLN A 306 11.37 -8.54 17.92
CA GLN A 306 10.99 -8.51 19.34
C GLN A 306 10.84 -7.06 19.83
N LYS A 307 11.77 -6.18 19.47
CA LYS A 307 11.70 -4.74 19.77
C LYS A 307 10.54 -4.03 19.07
N ALA A 308 10.16 -4.46 17.88
CA ALA A 308 9.08 -3.86 17.09
C ALA A 308 7.68 -4.33 17.55
N GLN A 309 7.59 -5.43 18.29
CA GLN A 309 6.32 -5.98 18.74
C GLN A 309 5.62 -5.03 19.73
N VAL A 310 4.34 -4.76 19.46
CA VAL A 310 3.52 -3.90 20.31
C VAL A 310 2.75 -4.76 21.32
N HIS A 311 3.02 -4.54 22.60
CA HIS A 311 2.35 -5.25 23.69
C HIS A 311 1.14 -4.46 24.21
N HIS A 312 0.02 -5.14 24.42
CA HIS A 312 -1.27 -4.54 24.83
C HIS A 312 -1.29 -3.92 26.25
N GLN A 313 -0.21 -4.03 27.01
CA GLN A 313 -0.21 -3.60 28.44
C GLN A 313 -0.24 -2.08 28.65
N ASN A 314 -0.22 -1.26 27.60
CA ASN A 314 -0.12 0.21 27.68
C ASN A 314 -1.27 0.98 27.00
N LEU A 315 -2.48 0.40 26.89
CA LEU A 315 -3.66 1.07 26.29
C LEU A 315 -4.73 1.41 27.33
#